data_4e6124ab9decbfcf228720650b2b7ccd
#
_entry.id   4e6124ab9decbfcf228720650b2b7ccd
#
_cell.length_a   1.000
_cell.length_b   1.000
_cell.length_c   1.000
_cell.angle_alpha   90.00
_cell.angle_beta   90.00
_cell.angle_gamma   90.00
#
_symmetry.space_group_name_H-M   'P 1'
#
loop_
_entity.id
_entity.type
_entity.pdbx_description
1 polymer ?
#
loop_
_entity_poly.entity_id
_entity_poly.type
_entity_poly.pdbx_seq_one_letter_code
_entity_poly.pdbx_strand_id
1 'polypeptide(L)' 'MAAKKKILVIIEKSDTGFSAYAETYPVYTTASTMNELIDNTIEAFSLYFENENFNSAQIGF' A
#
# COMPACT_ATOMS: atom_id res chain seq x y z
N MET A 1 10.36 13.76 -19.60
CA MET A 1 10.05 12.46 -19.05
C MET A 1 9.50 12.60 -17.64
N ALA A 2 8.38 12.00 -17.40
CA ALA A 2 7.75 12.10 -16.10
C ALA A 2 8.34 11.08 -15.12
N ALA A 3 8.68 11.53 -13.94
CA ALA A 3 9.10 10.63 -12.89
C ALA A 3 7.88 9.92 -12.35
N LYS A 4 8.04 8.65 -12.00
CA LYS A 4 6.98 7.91 -11.37
C LYS A 4 6.80 8.43 -9.95
N LYS A 5 5.57 8.69 -9.58
CA LYS A 5 5.27 9.13 -8.23
C LYS A 5 5.44 7.99 -7.26
N LYS A 6 6.08 8.28 -6.15
CA LYS A 6 6.09 7.34 -5.04
C LYS A 6 4.79 7.43 -4.29
N ILE A 7 4.30 6.28 -3.88
CA ILE A 7 3.09 6.20 -3.07
C ILE A 7 3.52 6.01 -1.62
N LEU A 8 3.24 7.01 -0.81
CA LEU A 8 3.61 6.96 0.60
C LEU A 8 2.55 6.20 1.37
N VAL A 9 2.96 5.12 2.02
CA VAL A 9 2.08 4.27 2.81
C VAL A 9 2.41 4.45 4.27
N ILE A 10 1.40 4.76 5.06
CA ILE A 10 1.54 4.95 6.51
C ILE A 10 1.11 3.66 7.18
N ILE A 11 1.98 3.14 8.05
CA ILE A 11 1.71 1.89 8.76
C ILE A 11 1.52 2.20 10.23
N GLU A 12 0.45 1.65 10.79
CA GLU A 12 0.16 1.77 12.21
C GLU A 12 0.02 0.39 12.82
N LYS A 13 0.52 0.26 14.03
CA LYS A 13 0.42 -0.98 14.77
C LYS A 13 -0.67 -0.86 15.81
N SER A 14 -1.48 -1.90 15.94
CA SER A 14 -2.50 -1.98 16.98
C SER A 14 -2.30 -3.25 17.80
N ASP A 15 -3.14 -3.44 18.82
CA ASP A 15 -3.04 -4.62 19.67
C ASP A 15 -3.30 -5.91 18.91
N THR A 16 -4.04 -5.85 17.82
CA THR A 16 -4.46 -7.03 17.09
C THR A 16 -3.76 -7.19 15.75
N GLY A 17 -2.86 -6.28 15.40
CA GLY A 17 -2.17 -6.41 14.13
C GLY A 17 -1.68 -5.08 13.60
N PHE A 18 -1.68 -4.95 12.28
CA PHE A 18 -1.17 -3.79 11.59
C PHE A 18 -2.20 -3.26 10.62
N SER A 19 -2.11 -1.97 10.33
CA SER A 19 -2.90 -1.36 9.29
C SER A 19 -2.00 -0.49 8.42
N ALA A 20 -2.39 -0.33 7.17
CA ALA A 20 -1.66 0.50 6.22
C ALA A 20 -2.65 1.28 5.38
N TYR A 21 -2.32 2.52 5.09
CA TYR A 21 -3.16 3.34 4.24
C TYR A 21 -2.28 4.31 3.46
N ALA A 22 -2.78 4.70 2.29
CA ALA A 22 -2.07 5.66 1.48
C ALA A 22 -2.45 7.08 1.91
N GLU A 23 -1.47 7.96 1.90
CA GLU A 23 -1.71 9.34 2.32
C GLU A 23 -2.62 10.07 1.33
N THR A 24 -2.46 9.80 0.04
CA THR A 24 -3.15 10.55 -1.00
C THR A 24 -4.16 9.71 -1.79
N TYR A 25 -4.34 8.46 -1.46
CA TYR A 25 -5.26 7.57 -2.17
C TYR A 25 -6.20 6.89 -1.19
N PRO A 26 -7.43 6.58 -1.59
CA PRO A 26 -8.39 5.93 -0.69
C PRO A 26 -8.13 4.41 -0.62
N VAL A 27 -6.93 4.05 -0.23
CA VAL A 27 -6.53 2.65 -0.10
C VAL A 27 -6.19 2.38 1.36
N TYR A 28 -6.81 1.35 1.93
CA TYR A 28 -6.62 0.98 3.33
C TYR A 28 -6.66 -0.53 3.44
N THR A 29 -5.74 -1.09 4.21
CA THR A 29 -5.71 -2.53 4.43
C THR A 29 -5.19 -2.84 5.81
N THR A 30 -5.50 -4.04 6.30
CA THR A 30 -5.04 -4.50 7.61
C THR A 30 -4.54 -5.94 7.49
N ALA A 31 -3.72 -6.34 8.46
CA ALA A 31 -3.22 -7.70 8.51
C ALA A 31 -2.74 -8.00 9.92
N SER A 32 -2.59 -9.29 10.22
CA SER A 32 -2.11 -9.73 11.54
C SER A 32 -0.60 -9.63 11.66
N THR A 33 0.13 -9.73 10.55
CA THR A 33 1.58 -9.68 10.54
C THR A 33 2.05 -8.67 9.52
N MET A 34 3.31 -8.23 9.67
CA MET A 34 3.87 -7.26 8.73
C MET A 34 4.00 -7.85 7.33
N ASN A 35 4.39 -9.14 7.22
CA ASN A 35 4.51 -9.77 5.91
C ASN A 35 3.17 -9.80 5.18
N GLU A 36 2.11 -10.16 5.90
CA GLU A 36 0.78 -10.15 5.32
C GLU A 36 0.35 -8.75 4.95
N LEU A 37 0.71 -7.76 5.78
CA LEU A 37 0.35 -6.38 5.50
C LEU A 37 0.98 -5.90 4.21
N ILE A 38 2.25 -6.22 4.00
CA ILE A 38 2.95 -5.82 2.77
C ILE A 38 2.28 -6.46 1.56
N ASP A 39 1.99 -7.76 1.62
CA ASP A 39 1.32 -8.45 0.52
C ASP A 39 -0.07 -7.86 0.26
N ASN A 40 -0.83 -7.62 1.33
CA ASN A 40 -2.17 -7.06 1.19
C ASN A 40 -2.13 -5.65 0.63
N THR A 41 -1.14 -4.87 1.02
CA THR A 41 -0.99 -3.50 0.53
C THR A 41 -0.69 -3.50 -0.96
N ILE A 42 0.22 -4.35 -1.40
CA ILE A 42 0.56 -4.45 -2.82
C ILE A 42 -0.67 -4.87 -3.61
N GLU A 43 -1.42 -5.85 -3.09
CA GLU A 43 -2.62 -6.31 -3.77
C GLU A 43 -3.68 -5.20 -3.85
N ALA A 44 -3.87 -4.47 -2.76
CA ALA A 44 -4.85 -3.40 -2.73
C ALA A 44 -4.53 -2.31 -3.73
N PHE A 45 -3.25 -1.92 -3.83
CA PHE A 45 -2.85 -0.93 -4.81
C PHE A 45 -2.93 -1.47 -6.23
N SER A 46 -2.62 -2.74 -6.42
CA SER A 46 -2.75 -3.35 -7.75
C SER A 46 -4.19 -3.29 -8.23
N LEU A 47 -5.14 -3.54 -7.34
CA LEU A 47 -6.56 -3.44 -7.70
C LEU A 47 -6.98 -2.00 -7.94
N TYR A 48 -6.49 -1.08 -7.12
CA TYR A 48 -6.84 0.33 -7.29
C TYR A 48 -6.34 0.89 -8.61
N PHE A 49 -5.15 0.46 -9.04
CA PHE A 49 -4.53 0.94 -10.26
C PHE A 49 -4.62 -0.06 -11.40
N GLU A 50 -5.63 -0.91 -11.41
CA GLU A 50 -5.65 -2.02 -12.36
C GLU A 50 -5.65 -1.57 -13.82
N ASN A 51 -6.09 -0.37 -14.11
CA ASN A 51 -6.09 0.18 -15.46
C ASN A 51 -4.89 1.08 -15.75
N GLU A 52 -3.90 1.07 -14.87
CA GLU A 52 -2.73 1.91 -15.01
C GLU A 52 -1.47 1.07 -14.84
N ASN A 53 -0.35 1.60 -15.32
CA ASN A 53 0.93 0.93 -15.15
C ASN A 53 1.39 1.08 -13.72
N PHE A 54 1.03 0.11 -12.90
CA PHE A 54 1.39 0.10 -11.50
C PHE A 54 2.57 -0.84 -11.27
N ASN A 55 3.52 -0.40 -10.48
CA ASN A 55 4.69 -1.19 -10.10
C ASN A 55 4.82 -1.14 -8.58
N SER A 56 4.94 -2.30 -7.93
CA SER A 56 5.05 -2.35 -6.48
C SER A 56 6.25 -1.57 -5.95
N ALA A 57 7.26 -1.33 -6.77
CA ALA A 57 8.40 -0.53 -6.38
C ALA A 57 8.03 0.94 -6.13
N GLN A 58 6.86 1.37 -6.57
CA GLN A 58 6.40 2.74 -6.32
C GLN A 58 5.89 2.94 -4.89
N ILE A 59 5.63 1.86 -4.18
CA ILE A 59 5.10 1.93 -2.82
C ILE A 59 6.25 2.17 -1.85
N GLY A 60 6.15 3.24 -1.08
CA GLY A 60 7.12 3.55 -0.04
C GLY A 60 6.51 3.28 1.33
N PHE A 61 7.07 2.31 2.01
CA PHE A 61 6.65 1.97 3.37
C PHE A 61 7.42 2.73 4.41
#